data_060a65d3154ccd9f995f546c943a23c1
#
_entry.id   060a65d3154ccd9f995f546c943a23c1
#
_cell.length_a   1.000
_cell.length_b   1.000
_cell.length_c   1.000
_cell.angle_alpha   90.00
_cell.angle_beta   90.00
_cell.angle_gamma   90.00
#
_symmetry.space_group_name_H-M   'P 1'
#
loop_
_entity.id
_entity.type
_entity.pdbx_description
1 polymer ?
#
loop_
_entity_poly.entity_id
_entity_poly.type
_entity_poly.pdbx_seq_one_letter_code
_entity_poly.pdbx_strand_id
1 'polypeptide(L)'
;MAIRNGGHSYAGWSSGNGRLVIDVSRLNRVRASAGEAVVGAGAQLIDVYRALAAKGVTVPAGSCPTVGISGLTLGGGHGVVSRAYGLTCDSLTRATLITADGKKITADATGPHKDLFWALRGAGSGNFGIVTELHFRTHPAPRAVSAYLGWPWRRAAAVVRAWQEWGPDQPDEIWSSLHLAAAPGHTPTVSVAAFSLGTYGALQNAVDRLADRVGAPASHVSLRRRTYQESMEMYAGCSSFSTDARCHLPGSAPGHSPEGSLGRETYAARSDFFDRSVPPAGVKALLARLPEVRGGAGSIAFTALGGAVNRVSPTATAFVHRRSRTLAQYLVSWRPGTSGTAARSWLDSAYAAMRPYASGAAYQNYTDPDLTDWRKAYYQDAAPRLARLKHQYDPDRVFTFPQAL
;
A
#
# COMPACT_ATOMS: atom_id res chain seq x y z
N MET A 1 -8.58 16.27 16.47
CA MET A 1 -8.82 16.70 15.06
C MET A 1 -8.49 15.56 14.12
N ALA A 2 -8.89 15.65 12.83
CA ALA A 2 -8.50 14.69 11.79
C ALA A 2 -7.81 15.45 10.64
N ILE A 3 -6.83 14.81 10.01
CA ILE A 3 -6.13 15.34 8.83
C ILE A 3 -6.54 14.49 7.63
N ARG A 4 -7.02 15.13 6.55
CA ARG A 4 -7.51 14.45 5.36
C ARG A 4 -6.79 14.94 4.11
N ASN A 5 -6.27 14.00 3.33
CA ASN A 5 -5.92 14.15 1.93
C ASN A 5 -6.90 13.31 1.08
N GLY A 6 -6.50 12.19 0.51
CA GLY A 6 -7.36 11.29 -0.26
C GLY A 6 -8.45 10.54 0.54
N GLY A 7 -8.43 10.58 1.87
CA GLY A 7 -9.46 9.97 2.71
C GLY A 7 -9.47 8.42 2.70
N HIS A 8 -8.32 7.79 2.52
CA HIS A 8 -8.16 6.33 2.41
C HIS A 8 -7.78 5.63 3.72
N SER A 9 -7.96 6.28 4.88
CA SER A 9 -7.76 5.57 6.16
C SER A 9 -8.69 4.37 6.25
N TYR A 10 -8.15 3.18 6.45
CA TYR A 10 -8.93 1.94 6.57
C TYR A 10 -9.87 1.94 7.77
N ALA A 11 -9.48 2.64 8.84
CA ALA A 11 -10.32 2.84 10.03
C ALA A 11 -11.21 4.10 9.96
N GLY A 12 -11.21 4.83 8.81
CA GLY A 12 -12.00 6.05 8.64
C GLY A 12 -11.49 7.27 9.42
N TRP A 13 -10.31 7.23 10.02
CA TRP A 13 -9.82 8.26 10.95
C TRP A 13 -9.38 9.56 10.29
N SER A 14 -9.36 9.64 8.97
CA SER A 14 -9.18 10.90 8.23
C SER A 14 -10.44 11.77 8.20
N SER A 15 -11.53 11.35 8.84
CA SER A 15 -12.77 12.09 9.05
C SER A 15 -13.39 11.69 10.41
N GLY A 16 -14.57 12.19 10.72
CA GLY A 16 -15.32 11.76 11.91
C GLY A 16 -16.35 12.79 12.34
N ASN A 17 -17.47 12.31 12.89
CA ASN A 17 -18.51 13.16 13.44
C ASN A 17 -18.00 13.92 14.67
N GLY A 18 -18.30 15.22 14.77
CA GLY A 18 -17.87 16.08 15.89
C GLY A 18 -16.37 16.41 15.89
N ARG A 19 -15.62 16.09 14.83
CA ARG A 19 -14.19 16.41 14.72
C ARG A 19 -13.95 17.58 13.77
N LEU A 20 -12.99 18.44 14.13
CA LEU A 20 -12.41 19.38 13.17
C LEU A 20 -11.59 18.56 12.15
N VAL A 21 -11.95 18.66 10.87
CA VAL A 21 -11.20 18.03 9.76
C VAL A 21 -10.38 19.10 9.06
N ILE A 22 -9.06 18.92 9.07
CA ILE A 22 -8.13 19.73 8.30
C ILE A 22 -7.89 19.02 6.96
N ASP A 23 -8.48 19.59 5.91
CA ASP A 23 -8.38 19.05 4.55
C ASP A 23 -7.23 19.71 3.80
N VAL A 24 -6.21 18.92 3.47
CA VAL A 24 -5.03 19.38 2.73
C VAL A 24 -5.14 19.21 1.21
N SER A 25 -6.28 18.75 0.69
CA SER A 25 -6.45 18.40 -0.73
C SER A 25 -6.16 19.57 -1.69
N ARG A 26 -6.26 20.83 -1.23
CA ARG A 26 -5.89 22.01 -2.02
C ARG A 26 -4.37 22.20 -2.18
N LEU A 27 -3.56 21.53 -1.36
CA LEU A 27 -2.10 21.55 -1.47
C LEU A 27 -1.63 20.47 -2.46
N ASN A 28 -2.10 20.51 -3.70
CA ASN A 28 -1.97 19.41 -4.66
C ASN A 28 -0.97 19.67 -5.80
N ARG A 29 -0.17 20.72 -5.72
CA ARG A 29 0.83 21.02 -6.76
C ARG A 29 1.91 19.95 -6.80
N VAL A 30 2.25 19.51 -8.02
CA VAL A 30 3.37 18.60 -8.28
C VAL A 30 4.35 19.31 -9.21
N ARG A 31 5.60 19.40 -8.80
CA ARG A 31 6.71 19.90 -9.63
C ARG A 31 7.76 18.79 -9.70
N ALA A 32 8.20 18.48 -10.89
CA ALA A 32 9.18 17.43 -11.13
C ALA A 32 10.32 17.94 -11.99
N SER A 33 11.53 17.52 -11.64
CA SER A 33 12.75 17.66 -12.42
C SER A 33 13.51 16.34 -12.40
N ALA A 34 14.59 16.24 -13.19
CA ALA A 34 15.50 15.12 -13.08
C ALA A 34 16.14 15.09 -11.68
N GLY A 35 15.92 14.00 -10.94
CA GLY A 35 16.47 13.79 -9.60
C GLY A 35 15.58 14.24 -8.44
N GLU A 36 14.65 15.17 -8.61
CA GLU A 36 13.80 15.67 -7.53
C GLU A 36 12.34 15.88 -7.95
N ALA A 37 11.42 15.59 -7.01
CA ALA A 37 10.04 15.99 -7.11
C ALA A 37 9.60 16.72 -5.84
N VAL A 38 8.89 17.84 -5.99
CA VAL A 38 8.26 18.59 -4.91
C VAL A 38 6.76 18.44 -5.05
N VAL A 39 6.14 17.82 -4.04
CA VAL A 39 4.74 17.40 -4.08
C VAL A 39 4.01 17.99 -2.89
N GLY A 40 2.95 18.72 -3.14
CA GLY A 40 2.04 19.20 -2.11
C GLY A 40 1.34 18.01 -1.43
N ALA A 41 1.16 18.12 -0.12
CA ALA A 41 0.66 17.02 0.71
C ALA A 41 -0.74 16.54 0.34
N GLY A 42 -1.51 17.35 -0.38
CA GLY A 42 -2.87 17.08 -0.86
C GLY A 42 -2.94 16.38 -2.21
N ALA A 43 -1.82 16.15 -2.90
CA ALA A 43 -1.84 15.48 -4.20
C ALA A 43 -2.29 14.02 -4.07
N GLN A 44 -3.05 13.54 -5.04
CA GLN A 44 -3.46 12.15 -5.19
C GLN A 44 -2.49 11.40 -6.12
N LEU A 45 -2.37 10.08 -5.94
CA LEU A 45 -1.34 9.29 -6.63
C LEU A 45 -1.47 9.36 -8.14
N ILE A 46 -2.68 9.39 -8.70
CA ILE A 46 -2.85 9.45 -10.16
C ILE A 46 -2.26 10.74 -10.72
N ASP A 47 -2.46 11.88 -10.04
CA ASP A 47 -1.93 13.17 -10.48
C ASP A 47 -0.41 13.23 -10.31
N VAL A 48 0.11 12.63 -9.22
CA VAL A 48 1.55 12.49 -9.01
C VAL A 48 2.18 11.67 -10.13
N TYR A 49 1.62 10.51 -10.47
CA TYR A 49 2.15 9.67 -11.54
C TYR A 49 2.14 10.37 -12.90
N ARG A 50 1.06 11.04 -13.25
CA ARG A 50 0.96 11.78 -14.52
C ARG A 50 1.99 12.91 -14.61
N ALA A 51 2.10 13.71 -13.56
CA ALA A 51 3.05 14.82 -13.54
C ALA A 51 4.52 14.34 -13.62
N LEU A 52 4.84 13.23 -12.94
CA LEU A 52 6.19 12.67 -12.93
C LEU A 52 6.52 11.95 -14.24
N ALA A 53 5.59 11.13 -14.75
CA ALA A 53 5.78 10.39 -15.99
C ALA A 53 5.98 11.31 -17.22
N ALA A 54 5.32 12.47 -17.24
CA ALA A 54 5.54 13.51 -18.25
C ALA A 54 7.00 14.04 -18.29
N LYS A 55 7.78 13.78 -17.23
CA LYS A 55 9.20 14.10 -17.13
C LYS A 55 10.10 12.85 -17.21
N GLY A 56 9.54 11.69 -17.53
CA GLY A 56 10.26 10.42 -17.61
C GLY A 56 10.71 9.86 -16.26
N VAL A 57 10.15 10.33 -15.16
CA VAL A 57 10.51 9.94 -13.80
C VAL A 57 9.30 9.49 -12.98
N THR A 58 9.56 8.85 -11.84
CA THR A 58 8.54 8.42 -10.88
C THR A 58 9.05 8.46 -9.44
N VAL A 59 8.13 8.26 -8.51
CA VAL A 59 8.38 7.94 -7.10
C VAL A 59 7.67 6.62 -6.80
N PRO A 60 8.32 5.65 -6.11
CA PRO A 60 7.64 4.42 -5.75
C PRO A 60 6.44 4.74 -4.84
N ALA A 61 5.25 4.33 -5.24
CA ALA A 61 4.02 4.54 -4.47
C ALA A 61 2.97 3.48 -4.80
N GLY A 62 1.82 3.53 -4.12
CA GLY A 62 0.72 2.59 -4.31
C GLY A 62 -0.02 2.77 -5.63
N SER A 63 -0.94 1.85 -5.94
CA SER A 63 -1.66 1.83 -7.22
C SER A 63 -3.05 2.48 -7.17
N CYS A 64 -3.65 2.67 -5.99
CA CYS A 64 -4.98 3.27 -5.90
C CYS A 64 -4.94 4.77 -6.25
N PRO A 65 -5.69 5.23 -7.26
CA PRO A 65 -5.51 6.55 -7.88
C PRO A 65 -5.81 7.72 -6.93
N THR A 66 -6.81 7.58 -6.08
CA THR A 66 -7.27 8.63 -5.16
C THR A 66 -6.63 8.59 -3.78
N VAL A 67 -5.65 7.70 -3.56
CA VAL A 67 -4.85 7.70 -2.33
C VAL A 67 -4.01 8.98 -2.28
N GLY A 68 -4.04 9.64 -1.12
CA GLY A 68 -3.24 10.83 -0.88
C GLY A 68 -1.77 10.50 -0.63
N ILE A 69 -0.88 11.19 -1.34
CA ILE A 69 0.57 10.96 -1.25
C ILE A 69 1.10 11.11 0.18
N SER A 70 0.59 12.07 0.95
CA SER A 70 1.08 12.33 2.30
C SER A 70 0.76 11.18 3.26
N GLY A 71 -0.51 10.73 3.31
CA GLY A 71 -0.90 9.61 4.17
C GLY A 71 -0.13 8.34 3.85
N LEU A 72 0.05 8.04 2.56
CA LEU A 72 0.79 6.89 2.08
C LEU A 72 2.26 6.95 2.52
N THR A 73 2.95 8.07 2.23
CA THR A 73 4.39 8.24 2.51
C THR A 73 4.70 8.12 4.00
N LEU A 74 3.90 8.76 4.85
CA LEU A 74 4.15 8.83 6.28
C LEU A 74 4.07 7.45 6.97
N GLY A 75 3.38 6.48 6.39
CA GLY A 75 3.34 5.11 6.90
C GLY A 75 4.20 4.11 6.10
N GLY A 76 5.02 4.58 5.16
CA GLY A 76 5.87 3.72 4.33
C GLY A 76 5.55 3.88 2.84
N GLY A 77 4.46 3.29 2.38
CA GLY A 77 4.01 3.31 0.98
C GLY A 77 4.70 2.27 0.11
N HIS A 78 3.99 1.21 -0.26
CA HIS A 78 4.48 0.19 -1.19
C HIS A 78 3.69 0.19 -2.48
N GLY A 79 4.28 -0.33 -3.55
CA GLY A 79 3.65 -0.48 -4.85
C GLY A 79 4.49 -1.34 -5.80
N VAL A 80 4.13 -1.34 -7.08
CA VAL A 80 4.68 -2.25 -8.10
C VAL A 80 6.16 -2.04 -8.43
N VAL A 81 6.77 -0.94 -7.98
CA VAL A 81 8.21 -0.68 -8.17
C VAL A 81 9.00 -0.69 -6.86
N SER A 82 8.37 -1.09 -5.74
CA SER A 82 9.03 -1.03 -4.43
C SER A 82 10.26 -1.94 -4.33
N ARG A 83 10.27 -3.07 -5.01
CA ARG A 83 11.44 -3.96 -5.03
C ARG A 83 12.64 -3.30 -5.71
N ALA A 84 12.40 -2.50 -6.78
CA ALA A 84 13.45 -1.77 -7.48
C ALA A 84 13.89 -0.51 -6.74
N TYR A 85 12.95 0.27 -6.20
CA TYR A 85 13.21 1.64 -5.76
C TYR A 85 13.00 1.89 -4.25
N GLY A 86 12.53 0.90 -3.49
CA GLY A 86 12.18 1.04 -2.08
C GLY A 86 10.73 1.47 -1.88
N LEU A 87 10.38 1.79 -0.65
CA LEU A 87 9.08 2.36 -0.28
C LEU A 87 9.00 3.85 -0.66
N THR A 88 7.81 4.42 -0.68
CA THR A 88 7.63 5.87 -0.92
C THR A 88 8.44 6.70 0.08
N CYS A 89 8.43 6.31 1.36
CA CYS A 89 9.19 6.99 2.41
C CYS A 89 10.71 6.88 2.26
N ASP A 90 11.22 5.90 1.50
CA ASP A 90 12.67 5.73 1.24
C ASP A 90 13.16 6.73 0.19
N SER A 91 12.26 7.23 -0.64
CA SER A 91 12.55 8.29 -1.60
C SER A 91 12.35 9.70 -1.02
N LEU A 92 11.71 9.82 0.16
CA LEU A 92 11.53 11.12 0.83
C LEU A 92 12.88 11.69 1.27
N THR A 93 13.15 12.95 0.88
CA THR A 93 14.39 13.69 1.24
C THR A 93 14.11 14.82 2.22
N ARG A 94 12.89 15.37 2.22
CA ARG A 94 12.47 16.48 3.07
C ARG A 94 10.96 16.52 3.22
N ALA A 95 10.47 16.98 4.37
CA ALA A 95 9.06 17.26 4.59
C ALA A 95 8.88 18.60 5.30
N THR A 96 7.92 19.39 4.86
CA THR A 96 7.49 20.63 5.55
C THR A 96 6.15 20.36 6.22
N LEU A 97 6.03 20.76 7.49
CA LEU A 97 4.82 20.55 8.28
C LEU A 97 4.55 21.70 9.25
N ILE A 98 3.30 21.77 9.71
CA ILE A 98 2.85 22.64 10.80
C ILE A 98 2.74 21.76 12.05
N THR A 99 3.46 22.11 13.11
CA THR A 99 3.46 21.42 14.41
C THR A 99 2.27 21.80 15.28
N ALA A 100 2.10 21.16 16.43
CA ALA A 100 0.98 21.39 17.35
C ALA A 100 0.94 22.82 17.88
N ASP A 101 2.11 23.47 18.05
CA ASP A 101 2.25 24.88 18.47
C ASP A 101 2.11 25.88 17.30
N GLY A 102 1.68 25.43 16.12
CA GLY A 102 1.43 26.27 14.95
C GLY A 102 2.67 26.70 14.17
N LYS A 103 3.86 26.22 14.53
CA LYS A 103 5.08 26.58 13.82
C LYS A 103 5.23 25.78 12.52
N LYS A 104 5.67 26.46 11.47
CA LYS A 104 6.10 25.82 10.22
C LYS A 104 7.55 25.38 10.37
N ILE A 105 7.79 24.07 10.24
CA ILE A 105 9.14 23.52 10.29
C ILE A 105 9.43 22.68 9.06
N THR A 106 10.72 22.48 8.77
CA THR A 106 11.21 21.58 7.73
C THR A 106 12.06 20.52 8.37
N ALA A 107 11.75 19.25 8.10
CA ALA A 107 12.48 18.09 8.58
C ALA A 107 13.19 17.39 7.42
N ASP A 108 14.48 17.12 7.58
CA ASP A 108 15.35 16.38 6.66
C ASP A 108 16.38 15.56 7.44
N ALA A 109 17.28 14.85 6.72
CA ALA A 109 18.22 13.92 7.35
C ALA A 109 19.35 14.60 8.16
N THR A 110 19.62 15.87 7.96
CA THR A 110 20.79 16.58 8.51
C THR A 110 20.45 17.74 9.42
N GLY A 111 19.23 18.27 9.31
CA GLY A 111 18.78 19.45 10.05
C GLY A 111 18.44 19.16 11.52
N PRO A 112 17.99 20.19 12.27
CA PRO A 112 17.65 20.10 13.69
C PRO A 112 16.47 19.17 13.97
N HIS A 113 15.66 18.86 12.93
CA HIS A 113 14.49 17.96 13.02
C HIS A 113 14.76 16.58 12.40
N LYS A 114 16.02 16.11 12.34
CA LYS A 114 16.38 14.81 11.77
C LYS A 114 15.68 13.62 12.42
N ASP A 115 15.43 13.68 13.72
CA ASP A 115 14.72 12.62 14.44
C ASP A 115 13.23 12.60 14.08
N LEU A 116 12.61 13.77 13.90
CA LEU A 116 11.27 13.86 13.36
C LEU A 116 11.22 13.35 11.92
N PHE A 117 12.22 13.70 11.09
CA PHE A 117 12.31 13.19 9.72
C PHE A 117 12.40 11.66 9.68
N TRP A 118 13.13 11.05 10.62
CA TRP A 118 13.14 9.60 10.79
C TRP A 118 11.73 9.07 11.08
N ALA A 119 10.97 9.71 11.98
CA ALA A 119 9.61 9.31 12.31
C ALA A 119 8.63 9.47 11.14
N LEU A 120 8.73 10.57 10.37
CA LEU A 120 7.90 10.83 9.19
C LEU A 120 8.08 9.78 8.07
N ARG A 121 9.08 8.92 8.19
CA ARG A 121 9.33 7.82 7.26
C ARG A 121 8.88 6.47 7.82
N GLY A 122 7.58 6.37 8.19
CA GLY A 122 6.98 5.09 8.58
C GLY A 122 6.13 5.08 9.85
N ALA A 123 6.09 6.17 10.63
CA ALA A 123 5.26 6.20 11.84
C ALA A 123 3.74 6.32 11.60
N GLY A 124 3.32 6.47 10.35
CA GLY A 124 1.94 6.75 10.01
C GLY A 124 1.61 8.24 10.02
N SER A 125 0.48 8.58 9.41
CA SER A 125 0.02 9.97 9.30
C SER A 125 -0.67 10.45 10.57
N GLY A 126 -0.70 11.79 10.75
CA GLY A 126 -1.50 12.43 11.80
C GLY A 126 -0.91 12.35 13.21
N ASN A 127 0.37 12.00 13.38
CA ASN A 127 0.98 11.86 14.71
C ASN A 127 1.75 13.11 15.16
N PHE A 128 2.42 13.84 14.26
CA PHE A 128 3.41 14.86 14.66
C PHE A 128 3.09 16.26 14.13
N GLY A 129 2.10 16.40 13.26
CA GLY A 129 1.75 17.66 12.62
C GLY A 129 1.04 17.48 11.31
N ILE A 130 0.73 18.60 10.67
CA ILE A 130 0.07 18.68 9.37
C ILE A 130 1.15 18.87 8.30
N VAL A 131 1.48 17.80 7.58
CA VAL A 131 2.42 17.89 6.46
C VAL A 131 1.77 18.71 5.34
N THR A 132 2.53 19.66 4.79
CA THR A 132 2.09 20.56 3.74
C THR A 132 2.82 20.34 2.41
N GLU A 133 4.08 19.88 2.46
CA GLU A 133 4.90 19.64 1.27
C GLU A 133 5.89 18.50 1.51
N LEU A 134 6.12 17.70 0.49
CA LEU A 134 7.03 16.56 0.47
C LEU A 134 8.03 16.70 -0.68
N HIS A 135 9.30 16.46 -0.42
CA HIS A 135 10.35 16.41 -1.42
C HIS A 135 10.85 14.98 -1.58
N PHE A 136 10.93 14.51 -2.80
CA PHE A 136 11.35 13.15 -3.11
C PHE A 136 12.52 13.12 -4.08
N ARG A 137 13.43 12.19 -3.87
CA ARG A 137 14.31 11.73 -4.94
C ARG A 137 13.47 10.98 -5.97
N THR A 138 13.61 11.31 -7.24
CA THR A 138 12.92 10.62 -8.33
C THR A 138 13.74 9.47 -8.88
N HIS A 139 13.05 8.55 -9.54
CA HIS A 139 13.61 7.38 -10.20
C HIS A 139 13.16 7.35 -11.66
N PRO A 140 13.87 6.67 -12.58
CA PRO A 140 13.43 6.50 -13.97
C PRO A 140 12.04 5.83 -14.07
N ALA A 141 11.23 6.30 -15.01
CA ALA A 141 9.94 5.71 -15.36
C ALA A 141 9.97 5.11 -16.79
N PRO A 142 10.72 4.02 -17.03
CA PRO A 142 10.83 3.43 -18.36
C PRO A 142 9.52 2.74 -18.78
N ARG A 143 9.47 2.31 -20.04
CA ARG A 143 8.44 1.36 -20.46
C ARG A 143 8.56 0.09 -19.61
N ALA A 144 7.41 -0.44 -19.19
CA ALA A 144 7.33 -1.57 -18.28
C ALA A 144 6.52 -2.72 -18.91
N VAL A 145 6.64 -3.89 -18.35
CA VAL A 145 5.86 -5.07 -18.73
C VAL A 145 5.02 -5.54 -17.57
N SER A 146 3.73 -5.74 -17.79
CA SER A 146 2.81 -6.32 -16.81
C SER A 146 2.41 -7.72 -17.23
N ALA A 147 2.30 -8.64 -16.28
CA ALA A 147 1.78 -9.98 -16.48
C ALA A 147 0.62 -10.26 -15.53
N TYR A 148 -0.42 -10.92 -16.04
CA TYR A 148 -1.51 -11.48 -15.26
C TYR A 148 -1.67 -12.95 -15.62
N LEU A 149 -1.65 -13.81 -14.59
CA LEU A 149 -1.75 -15.25 -14.73
C LEU A 149 -2.87 -15.76 -13.83
N GLY A 150 -3.68 -16.68 -14.36
CA GLY A 150 -4.75 -17.33 -13.61
C GLY A 150 -4.66 -18.84 -13.72
N TRP A 151 -5.00 -19.54 -12.66
CA TRP A 151 -5.11 -21.01 -12.63
C TRP A 151 -6.48 -21.45 -12.11
N PRO A 152 -6.94 -22.65 -12.49
CA PRO A 152 -8.14 -23.22 -11.87
C PRO A 152 -7.95 -23.38 -10.37
N TRP A 153 -9.02 -23.16 -9.59
CA TRP A 153 -8.99 -23.22 -8.12
C TRP A 153 -8.36 -24.50 -7.56
N ARG A 154 -8.56 -25.65 -8.20
CA ARG A 154 -7.92 -26.92 -7.81
C ARG A 154 -6.39 -26.87 -7.76
N ARG A 155 -5.77 -25.89 -8.40
CA ARG A 155 -4.32 -25.64 -8.37
C ARG A 155 -3.89 -24.62 -7.32
N ALA A 156 -4.80 -24.01 -6.59
CA ALA A 156 -4.51 -22.90 -5.67
C ALA A 156 -3.39 -23.23 -4.67
N ALA A 157 -3.39 -24.44 -4.09
CA ALA A 157 -2.34 -24.83 -3.16
C ALA A 157 -0.95 -24.89 -3.83
N ALA A 158 -0.86 -25.36 -5.06
CA ALA A 158 0.40 -25.40 -5.80
C ALA A 158 0.86 -23.98 -6.18
N VAL A 159 -0.08 -23.12 -6.62
CA VAL A 159 0.21 -21.72 -6.97
C VAL A 159 0.71 -20.95 -5.74
N VAL A 160 0.04 -21.06 -4.59
CA VAL A 160 0.48 -20.38 -3.35
C VAL A 160 1.89 -20.82 -2.95
N ARG A 161 2.16 -22.14 -2.92
CA ARG A 161 3.48 -22.67 -2.59
C ARG A 161 4.56 -22.22 -3.55
N ALA A 162 4.30 -22.30 -4.86
CA ALA A 162 5.25 -21.89 -5.87
C ALA A 162 5.54 -20.38 -5.82
N TRP A 163 4.50 -19.55 -5.68
CA TRP A 163 4.64 -18.10 -5.69
C TRP A 163 5.39 -17.56 -4.47
N GLN A 164 5.13 -18.05 -3.27
CA GLN A 164 5.78 -17.53 -2.05
C GLN A 164 7.30 -17.75 -2.01
N GLU A 165 7.79 -18.73 -2.76
CA GLU A 165 9.22 -18.98 -2.97
C GLU A 165 9.76 -18.21 -4.17
N TRP A 166 8.96 -18.12 -5.25
CA TRP A 166 9.34 -17.46 -6.49
C TRP A 166 9.30 -15.93 -6.38
N GLY A 167 8.22 -15.37 -5.86
CA GLY A 167 7.96 -13.93 -5.92
C GLY A 167 8.99 -13.06 -5.20
N PRO A 168 9.31 -13.31 -3.90
CA PRO A 168 10.32 -12.55 -3.16
C PRO A 168 11.74 -12.70 -3.71
N ASP A 169 12.06 -13.80 -4.40
CA ASP A 169 13.40 -14.13 -4.86
C ASP A 169 13.67 -13.71 -6.32
N GLN A 170 12.73 -12.98 -6.94
CA GLN A 170 12.96 -12.40 -8.27
C GLN A 170 14.00 -11.27 -8.24
N PRO A 171 14.63 -10.94 -9.39
CA PRO A 171 15.41 -9.72 -9.55
C PRO A 171 14.60 -8.48 -9.12
N ASP A 172 15.30 -7.43 -8.70
CA ASP A 172 14.68 -6.24 -8.09
C ASP A 172 13.67 -5.54 -9.02
N GLU A 173 13.93 -5.56 -10.31
CA GLU A 173 13.04 -4.97 -11.31
C GLU A 173 11.72 -5.74 -11.49
N ILE A 174 11.60 -6.96 -10.95
CA ILE A 174 10.36 -7.77 -11.01
C ILE A 174 9.67 -7.75 -9.65
N TRP A 175 8.49 -7.15 -9.64
CA TRP A 175 7.54 -7.20 -8.53
C TRP A 175 6.42 -8.18 -8.84
N SER A 176 5.81 -8.78 -7.82
CA SER A 176 4.63 -9.62 -7.99
C SER A 176 3.71 -9.62 -6.78
N SER A 177 2.45 -9.98 -7.02
CA SER A 177 1.45 -10.26 -5.99
C SER A 177 0.63 -11.49 -6.35
N LEU A 178 0.28 -12.27 -5.33
CA LEU A 178 -0.65 -13.39 -5.39
C LEU A 178 -2.01 -12.92 -4.88
N HIS A 179 -3.08 -13.23 -5.60
CA HIS A 179 -4.45 -12.87 -5.24
C HIS A 179 -5.31 -14.12 -5.11
N LEU A 180 -5.99 -14.23 -3.99
CA LEU A 180 -7.03 -15.21 -3.71
C LEU A 180 -8.33 -14.41 -3.50
N ALA A 181 -9.37 -14.67 -4.28
CA ALA A 181 -10.63 -13.96 -4.15
C ALA A 181 -11.82 -14.94 -4.11
N ALA A 182 -12.84 -14.57 -3.36
CA ALA A 182 -14.05 -15.35 -3.20
C ALA A 182 -15.28 -14.47 -3.05
N ALA A 183 -16.41 -14.96 -3.54
CA ALA A 183 -17.71 -14.36 -3.34
C ALA A 183 -18.75 -15.48 -3.08
N PRO A 184 -19.86 -15.19 -2.35
CA PRO A 184 -20.88 -16.19 -2.07
C PRO A 184 -21.43 -16.81 -3.34
N GLY A 185 -21.53 -18.14 -3.39
CA GLY A 185 -22.07 -18.87 -4.53
C GLY A 185 -21.12 -19.03 -5.73
N HIS A 186 -19.89 -18.51 -5.65
CA HIS A 186 -18.90 -18.62 -6.71
C HIS A 186 -17.69 -19.46 -6.27
N THR A 187 -17.09 -20.19 -7.22
CA THR A 187 -15.80 -20.84 -7.00
C THR A 187 -14.72 -19.77 -6.76
N PRO A 188 -13.93 -19.89 -5.69
CA PRO A 188 -12.84 -18.96 -5.48
C PRO A 188 -11.82 -18.95 -6.63
N THR A 189 -11.09 -17.85 -6.76
CA THR A 189 -10.09 -17.66 -7.80
C THR A 189 -8.68 -17.55 -7.21
N VAL A 190 -7.68 -17.95 -7.98
CA VAL A 190 -6.27 -17.76 -7.70
C VAL A 190 -5.57 -17.16 -8.91
N SER A 191 -4.88 -16.06 -8.71
CA SER A 191 -4.13 -15.36 -9.77
C SER A 191 -2.85 -14.75 -9.26
N VAL A 192 -1.92 -14.49 -10.17
CA VAL A 192 -0.67 -13.79 -9.91
C VAL A 192 -0.59 -12.59 -10.86
N ALA A 193 -0.32 -11.42 -10.31
CA ALA A 193 0.10 -10.26 -11.06
C ALA A 193 1.61 -10.09 -10.92
N ALA A 194 2.28 -9.72 -12.01
CA ALA A 194 3.69 -9.36 -11.98
C ALA A 194 3.94 -8.10 -12.82
N PHE A 195 4.92 -7.31 -12.40
CA PHE A 195 5.34 -6.09 -13.07
C PHE A 195 6.85 -6.05 -13.17
N SER A 196 7.37 -5.61 -14.31
CA SER A 196 8.82 -5.53 -14.54
C SER A 196 9.20 -4.23 -15.22
N LEU A 197 10.24 -3.59 -14.69
CA LEU A 197 10.95 -2.47 -15.33
C LEU A 197 11.97 -2.97 -16.37
N GLY A 198 12.15 -4.29 -16.47
CA GLY A 198 13.06 -4.95 -17.41
C GLY A 198 12.43 -5.24 -18.78
N THR A 199 13.02 -6.19 -19.49
CA THR A 199 12.57 -6.57 -20.84
C THR A 199 11.34 -7.49 -20.80
N TYR A 200 10.62 -7.54 -21.93
CA TYR A 200 9.49 -8.46 -22.10
C TYR A 200 9.93 -9.92 -21.92
N GLY A 201 11.04 -10.31 -22.55
CA GLY A 201 11.56 -11.69 -22.45
C GLY A 201 12.01 -12.06 -21.04
N ALA A 202 12.57 -11.11 -20.26
CA ALA A 202 12.94 -11.37 -18.88
C ALA A 202 11.71 -11.70 -18.01
N LEU A 203 10.62 -10.93 -18.16
CA LEU A 203 9.38 -11.21 -17.42
C LEU A 203 8.71 -12.49 -17.94
N GLN A 204 8.69 -12.73 -19.26
CA GLN A 204 8.17 -13.98 -19.84
C GLN A 204 8.88 -15.20 -19.23
N ASN A 205 10.21 -15.22 -19.26
CA ASN A 205 10.99 -16.31 -18.68
C ASN A 205 10.75 -16.47 -17.17
N ALA A 206 10.51 -15.36 -16.45
CA ALA A 206 10.22 -15.42 -15.02
C ALA A 206 8.85 -16.07 -14.74
N VAL A 207 7.82 -15.70 -15.49
CA VAL A 207 6.48 -16.28 -15.31
C VAL A 207 6.41 -17.73 -15.80
N ASP A 208 7.19 -18.10 -16.82
CA ASP A 208 7.30 -19.49 -17.28
C ASP A 208 7.90 -20.37 -16.17
N ARG A 209 8.98 -19.91 -15.50
CA ARG A 209 9.54 -20.62 -14.33
C ARG A 209 8.53 -20.73 -13.17
N LEU A 210 7.63 -19.76 -13.00
CA LEU A 210 6.55 -19.91 -12.02
C LEU A 210 5.58 -21.01 -12.42
N ALA A 211 5.17 -21.07 -13.69
CA ALA A 211 4.29 -22.12 -14.21
C ALA A 211 4.91 -23.52 -14.05
N ASP A 212 6.21 -23.66 -14.31
CA ASP A 212 6.97 -24.91 -14.08
C ASP A 212 6.93 -25.32 -12.60
N ARG A 213 7.15 -24.39 -11.68
CA ARG A 213 7.06 -24.66 -10.23
C ARG A 213 5.64 -25.03 -9.78
N VAL A 214 4.61 -24.47 -10.39
CA VAL A 214 3.20 -24.85 -10.17
C VAL A 214 2.91 -26.28 -10.67
N GLY A 215 3.71 -26.77 -11.64
CA GLY A 215 3.52 -28.05 -12.33
C GLY A 215 2.33 -28.03 -13.28
N ALA A 216 1.94 -26.86 -13.77
CA ALA A 216 0.90 -26.70 -14.78
C ALA A 216 0.95 -25.29 -15.40
N PRO A 217 0.70 -25.15 -16.71
CA PRO A 217 0.56 -23.85 -17.33
C PRO A 217 -0.62 -23.08 -16.72
N ALA A 218 -0.52 -21.76 -16.71
CA ALA A 218 -1.65 -20.91 -16.38
C ALA A 218 -2.75 -21.07 -17.44
N SER A 219 -3.99 -21.11 -17.02
CA SER A 219 -5.16 -21.18 -17.91
C SER A 219 -5.48 -19.85 -18.58
N HIS A 220 -5.00 -18.78 -17.99
CA HIS A 220 -5.06 -17.42 -18.52
C HIS A 220 -3.72 -16.74 -18.34
N VAL A 221 -3.18 -16.18 -19.42
CA VAL A 221 -1.93 -15.42 -19.42
C VAL A 221 -2.13 -14.15 -20.23
N SER A 222 -1.77 -13.03 -19.65
CA SER A 222 -1.72 -11.74 -20.36
C SER A 222 -0.41 -11.05 -20.05
N LEU A 223 0.48 -10.89 -21.02
CA LEU A 223 1.68 -10.05 -20.94
C LEU A 223 1.49 -8.85 -21.85
N ARG A 224 1.78 -7.66 -21.32
CA ARG A 224 1.64 -6.40 -22.07
C ARG A 224 2.77 -5.45 -21.72
N ARG A 225 3.40 -4.89 -22.76
CA ARG A 225 4.38 -3.80 -22.63
C ARG A 225 3.67 -2.46 -22.81
N ARG A 226 3.85 -1.55 -21.86
CA ARG A 226 3.21 -0.23 -21.81
C ARG A 226 4.23 0.84 -21.40
N THR A 227 3.86 2.10 -21.55
CA THR A 227 4.54 3.18 -20.81
C THR A 227 4.33 3.00 -19.31
N TYR A 228 5.17 3.64 -18.50
CA TYR A 228 4.99 3.60 -17.04
C TYR A 228 3.63 4.18 -16.63
N GLN A 229 3.22 5.31 -17.22
CA GLN A 229 1.92 5.95 -16.95
C GLN A 229 0.76 5.01 -17.28
N GLU A 230 0.69 4.45 -18.48
CA GLU A 230 -0.34 3.48 -18.87
C GLU A 230 -0.40 2.26 -17.92
N SER A 231 0.75 1.85 -17.41
CA SER A 231 0.80 0.76 -16.42
C SER A 231 0.20 1.19 -15.09
N MET A 232 0.49 2.39 -14.61
CA MET A 232 -0.12 2.91 -13.37
C MET A 232 -1.62 3.13 -13.52
N GLU A 233 -2.09 3.64 -14.64
CA GLU A 233 -3.52 3.79 -14.96
C GLU A 233 -4.24 2.43 -15.01
N MET A 234 -3.59 1.40 -15.52
CA MET A 234 -4.12 0.03 -15.50
C MET A 234 -4.27 -0.50 -14.07
N TYR A 235 -3.23 -0.37 -13.22
CA TYR A 235 -3.32 -0.77 -11.82
C TYR A 235 -4.30 0.09 -11.02
N ALA A 236 -4.52 1.32 -11.43
CA ALA A 236 -5.54 2.22 -10.90
C ALA A 236 -6.98 1.84 -11.28
N GLY A 237 -7.15 0.89 -12.22
CA GLY A 237 -8.46 0.55 -12.79
C GLY A 237 -9.01 1.60 -13.77
N CYS A 238 -8.15 2.50 -14.27
CA CYS A 238 -8.53 3.65 -15.09
C CYS A 238 -8.24 3.50 -16.57
N SER A 239 -7.58 2.42 -16.99
CA SER A 239 -7.12 2.24 -18.39
C SER A 239 -8.24 2.21 -19.45
N SER A 240 -9.50 2.02 -19.03
CA SER A 240 -10.67 2.04 -19.92
C SER A 240 -11.38 3.40 -19.95
N PHE A 241 -10.95 4.38 -19.16
CA PHE A 241 -11.58 5.68 -19.12
C PHE A 241 -11.15 6.55 -20.31
N SER A 242 -12.12 7.28 -20.88
CA SER A 242 -11.90 8.14 -22.05
C SER A 242 -11.14 9.41 -21.73
N THR A 243 -11.15 9.85 -20.48
CA THR A 243 -10.47 11.06 -20.00
C THR A 243 -9.82 10.82 -18.65
N ASP A 244 -8.74 11.53 -18.39
CA ASP A 244 -8.02 11.51 -17.11
C ASP A 244 -8.90 11.95 -15.93
N ALA A 245 -9.80 12.90 -16.18
CA ALA A 245 -10.74 13.43 -15.20
C ALA A 245 -11.62 12.34 -14.59
N ARG A 246 -11.92 11.28 -15.32
CA ARG A 246 -12.73 10.14 -14.85
C ARG A 246 -12.01 9.27 -13.82
N CYS A 247 -10.70 9.32 -13.73
CA CYS A 247 -9.92 8.58 -12.74
C CYS A 247 -9.88 9.29 -11.36
N HIS A 248 -10.93 9.97 -11.01
CA HIS A 248 -11.15 10.66 -9.74
C HIS A 248 -12.52 10.31 -9.16
N LEU A 249 -12.74 10.65 -7.90
CA LEU A 249 -14.07 10.65 -7.30
C LEU A 249 -14.94 11.75 -7.94
N PRO A 250 -16.26 11.55 -8.08
CA PRO A 250 -17.16 12.58 -8.61
C PRO A 250 -17.31 13.75 -7.63
N GLY A 251 -17.43 14.96 -8.17
CA GLY A 251 -17.70 16.17 -7.41
C GLY A 251 -16.75 17.33 -7.72
N SER A 252 -16.95 18.44 -7.02
CA SER A 252 -16.17 19.69 -7.17
C SER A 252 -15.20 19.94 -6.03
N ALA A 253 -15.12 19.05 -5.03
CA ALA A 253 -14.15 19.17 -3.94
C ALA A 253 -12.72 19.01 -4.48
N PRO A 254 -11.70 19.62 -3.85
CA PRO A 254 -10.31 19.42 -4.24
C PRO A 254 -9.94 17.94 -4.28
N GLY A 255 -9.27 17.48 -5.36
CA GLY A 255 -8.98 16.08 -5.63
C GLY A 255 -10.15 15.26 -6.19
N HIS A 256 -11.30 15.89 -6.45
CA HIS A 256 -12.44 15.33 -7.16
C HIS A 256 -12.52 15.90 -8.58
N SER A 257 -13.33 15.26 -9.43
CA SER A 257 -13.66 15.78 -10.76
C SER A 257 -15.17 15.69 -11.00
N PRO A 258 -15.80 16.69 -11.64
CA PRO A 258 -17.20 16.56 -12.08
C PRO A 258 -17.45 15.35 -12.98
N GLU A 259 -16.44 14.94 -13.76
CA GLU A 259 -16.49 13.75 -14.62
C GLU A 259 -16.04 12.46 -13.90
N GLY A 260 -15.68 12.55 -12.63
CA GLY A 260 -15.15 11.44 -11.85
C GLY A 260 -16.06 10.21 -11.88
N SER A 261 -15.47 9.04 -12.10
CA SER A 261 -16.20 7.77 -12.23
C SER A 261 -15.84 6.75 -11.16
N LEU A 262 -14.89 7.08 -10.27
CA LEU A 262 -14.50 6.19 -9.18
C LEU A 262 -15.50 6.24 -8.03
N GLY A 263 -15.63 5.11 -7.32
CA GLY A 263 -16.48 4.98 -6.14
C GLY A 263 -15.67 4.70 -4.87
N ARG A 264 -16.37 4.75 -3.73
CA ARG A 264 -15.86 4.26 -2.45
C ARG A 264 -16.54 2.95 -2.11
N GLU A 265 -15.76 2.03 -1.60
CA GLU A 265 -16.27 0.74 -1.11
C GLU A 265 -16.48 0.79 0.40
N THR A 266 -17.45 0.00 0.88
CA THR A 266 -17.59 -0.33 2.29
C THR A 266 -16.85 -1.63 2.54
N TYR A 267 -15.79 -1.60 3.34
CA TYR A 267 -14.94 -2.75 3.58
C TYR A 267 -14.33 -2.75 4.98
N ALA A 268 -13.79 -3.89 5.36
CA ALA A 268 -12.85 -4.04 6.47
C ALA A 268 -11.60 -4.78 5.98
N ALA A 269 -10.45 -4.48 6.58
CA ALA A 269 -9.21 -5.11 6.21
C ALA A 269 -8.27 -5.28 7.41
N ARG A 270 -7.41 -6.31 7.31
CA ARG A 270 -6.32 -6.61 8.25
C ARG A 270 -5.05 -6.90 7.46
N SER A 271 -3.91 -6.95 8.13
CA SER A 271 -2.64 -7.27 7.48
C SER A 271 -1.71 -8.07 8.37
N ASP A 272 -0.83 -8.83 7.72
CA ASP A 272 0.28 -9.54 8.35
C ASP A 272 1.54 -9.41 7.49
N PHE A 273 2.70 -9.39 8.13
CA PHE A 273 3.98 -9.64 7.47
C PHE A 273 4.43 -11.08 7.70
N PHE A 274 5.08 -11.67 6.70
CA PHE A 274 5.66 -13.01 6.75
C PHE A 274 7.16 -12.93 6.43
N ASP A 275 7.97 -13.41 7.36
CA ASP A 275 9.44 -13.43 7.22
C ASP A 275 9.94 -14.72 6.55
N ARG A 276 9.07 -15.71 6.42
CA ARG A 276 9.32 -17.03 5.80
C ARG A 276 8.08 -17.53 5.07
N SER A 277 8.26 -18.53 4.23
CA SER A 277 7.17 -19.21 3.52
C SER A 277 6.19 -19.87 4.50
N VAL A 278 4.91 -19.75 4.19
CA VAL A 278 3.82 -20.42 4.92
C VAL A 278 3.91 -21.94 4.65
N PRO A 279 3.98 -22.78 5.69
CA PRO A 279 4.08 -24.24 5.51
C PRO A 279 2.80 -24.83 4.91
N PRO A 280 2.85 -26.07 4.39
CA PRO A 280 1.69 -26.72 3.75
C PRO A 280 0.41 -26.71 4.61
N ALA A 281 0.55 -26.88 5.93
CA ALA A 281 -0.59 -26.82 6.86
C ALA A 281 -1.24 -25.43 6.88
N GLY A 282 -0.42 -24.34 6.86
CA GLY A 282 -0.91 -22.98 6.79
C GLY A 282 -1.56 -22.66 5.44
N VAL A 283 -0.99 -23.12 4.34
CA VAL A 283 -1.60 -22.99 3.01
C VAL A 283 -2.97 -23.69 2.97
N LYS A 284 -3.08 -24.89 3.54
CA LYS A 284 -4.37 -25.60 3.68
C LYS A 284 -5.37 -24.79 4.51
N ALA A 285 -4.94 -24.25 5.65
CA ALA A 285 -5.79 -23.44 6.52
C ALA A 285 -6.27 -22.15 5.81
N LEU A 286 -5.38 -21.48 5.08
CA LEU A 286 -5.71 -20.29 4.27
C LEU A 286 -6.79 -20.60 3.22
N LEU A 287 -6.55 -21.60 2.40
CA LEU A 287 -7.44 -21.93 1.29
C LEU A 287 -8.81 -22.45 1.75
N ALA A 288 -8.88 -23.08 2.93
CA ALA A 288 -10.14 -23.51 3.51
C ALA A 288 -11.09 -22.32 3.84
N ARG A 289 -10.54 -21.13 4.12
CA ARG A 289 -11.37 -19.94 4.45
C ARG A 289 -12.06 -19.30 3.25
N LEU A 290 -11.52 -19.45 2.02
CA LEU A 290 -12.05 -18.74 0.86
C LEU A 290 -13.50 -19.15 0.51
N PRO A 291 -13.88 -20.43 0.46
CA PRO A 291 -15.26 -20.83 0.18
C PRO A 291 -16.27 -20.45 1.29
N GLU A 292 -15.78 -20.06 2.47
CA GLU A 292 -16.60 -19.71 3.63
C GLU A 292 -17.07 -18.25 3.63
N VAL A 293 -16.63 -17.43 2.66
CA VAL A 293 -17.04 -16.03 2.53
C VAL A 293 -18.57 -15.93 2.51
N ARG A 294 -19.12 -15.02 3.35
CA ARG A 294 -20.54 -14.72 3.46
C ARG A 294 -20.74 -13.20 3.61
N GLY A 295 -21.86 -12.73 3.13
CA GLY A 295 -22.29 -11.34 3.31
C GLY A 295 -21.50 -10.28 2.53
N GLY A 296 -20.58 -10.71 1.65
CA GLY A 296 -19.73 -9.78 0.89
C GLY A 296 -18.75 -10.52 -0.01
N ALA A 297 -17.81 -9.78 -0.61
CA ALA A 297 -16.71 -10.35 -1.39
C ALA A 297 -15.41 -10.27 -0.59
N GLY A 298 -14.73 -11.40 -0.46
CA GLY A 298 -13.46 -11.52 0.27
C GLY A 298 -12.26 -11.64 -0.66
N SER A 299 -11.14 -11.04 -0.27
CA SER A 299 -9.87 -11.21 -0.96
C SER A 299 -8.70 -11.30 0.03
N ILE A 300 -7.70 -12.09 -0.32
CA ILE A 300 -6.43 -12.16 0.39
C ILE A 300 -5.33 -11.97 -0.66
N ALA A 301 -4.59 -10.89 -0.53
CA ALA A 301 -3.51 -10.54 -1.44
C ALA A 301 -2.16 -10.63 -0.71
N PHE A 302 -1.21 -11.35 -1.29
CA PHE A 302 0.17 -11.37 -0.83
C PHE A 302 1.02 -10.57 -1.80
N THR A 303 1.78 -9.60 -1.29
CA THR A 303 2.72 -8.78 -2.06
C THR A 303 4.14 -9.22 -1.77
N ALA A 304 4.92 -9.49 -2.80
CA ALA A 304 6.33 -9.80 -2.66
C ALA A 304 7.12 -8.55 -2.23
N LEU A 305 7.87 -8.68 -1.14
CA LEU A 305 8.84 -7.72 -0.66
C LEU A 305 10.26 -8.15 -1.09
N GLY A 306 11.29 -7.67 -0.44
CA GLY A 306 12.68 -7.90 -0.83
C GLY A 306 13.26 -6.75 -1.64
N GLY A 307 14.36 -6.99 -2.34
CA GLY A 307 15.03 -5.97 -3.14
C GLY A 307 15.37 -4.71 -2.34
N ALA A 308 15.12 -3.53 -2.90
CA ALA A 308 15.43 -2.25 -2.29
C ALA A 308 14.72 -2.03 -0.94
N VAL A 309 13.52 -2.59 -0.73
CA VAL A 309 12.80 -2.49 0.56
C VAL A 309 13.61 -3.12 1.69
N ASN A 310 14.17 -4.30 1.45
CA ASN A 310 14.88 -5.08 2.48
C ASN A 310 16.36 -4.71 2.61
N ARG A 311 16.91 -3.91 1.69
CA ARG A 311 18.29 -3.37 1.83
C ARG A 311 18.37 -2.19 2.79
N VAL A 312 17.26 -1.54 3.09
CA VAL A 312 17.23 -0.46 4.10
C VAL A 312 17.29 -1.10 5.50
N SER A 313 18.16 -0.59 6.36
CA SER A 313 18.24 -1.05 7.75
C SER A 313 16.91 -0.87 8.47
N PRO A 314 16.45 -1.82 9.31
CA PRO A 314 15.24 -1.69 10.11
C PRO A 314 15.20 -0.45 11.02
N THR A 315 16.37 0.12 11.35
CA THR A 315 16.49 1.30 12.21
C THR A 315 16.66 2.62 11.45
N ALA A 316 16.86 2.57 10.12
CA ALA A 316 17.11 3.77 9.31
C ALA A 316 15.86 4.67 9.14
N THR A 317 14.68 4.12 9.34
CA THR A 317 13.39 4.82 9.28
C THR A 317 12.45 4.25 10.34
N ALA A 318 11.34 4.89 10.59
CA ALA A 318 10.30 4.34 11.49
C ALA A 318 9.53 3.15 10.88
N PHE A 319 9.67 2.89 9.58
CA PHE A 319 9.18 1.65 8.97
C PHE A 319 10.15 0.51 9.27
N VAL A 320 9.83 -0.37 10.19
CA VAL A 320 10.73 -1.40 10.74
C VAL A 320 10.71 -2.74 9.98
N HIS A 321 9.69 -3.00 9.13
CA HIS A 321 9.43 -4.31 8.52
C HIS A 321 10.36 -4.59 7.31
N ARG A 322 11.69 -4.55 7.56
CA ARG A 322 12.72 -4.63 6.51
C ARG A 322 13.27 -6.06 6.28
N ARG A 323 12.77 -7.03 7.04
CA ARG A 323 13.18 -8.45 6.90
C ARG A 323 12.09 -9.33 6.32
N SER A 324 10.89 -8.80 6.22
CA SER A 324 9.73 -9.57 5.75
C SER A 324 9.84 -9.87 4.26
N ARG A 325 9.47 -11.10 3.90
CA ARG A 325 9.45 -11.59 2.50
C ARG A 325 8.17 -11.20 1.79
N THR A 326 7.05 -11.23 2.52
CA THR A 326 5.75 -10.88 1.96
C THR A 326 4.90 -10.07 2.94
N LEU A 327 4.04 -9.22 2.39
CA LEU A 327 2.97 -8.52 3.09
C LEU A 327 1.64 -9.11 2.63
N ALA A 328 0.83 -9.59 3.56
CA ALA A 328 -0.55 -10.00 3.28
C ALA A 328 -1.53 -8.88 3.64
N GLN A 329 -2.52 -8.70 2.77
CA GLN A 329 -3.73 -7.93 3.04
C GLN A 329 -4.92 -8.87 2.98
N TYR A 330 -5.71 -8.90 4.04
CA TYR A 330 -7.01 -9.56 4.12
C TYR A 330 -8.06 -8.48 3.99
N LEU A 331 -8.99 -8.61 3.06
CA LEU A 331 -10.02 -7.61 2.81
C LEU A 331 -11.36 -8.29 2.56
N VAL A 332 -12.42 -7.71 3.10
CA VAL A 332 -13.78 -8.06 2.75
C VAL A 332 -14.59 -6.80 2.50
N SER A 333 -15.29 -6.76 1.38
CA SER A 333 -16.19 -5.66 1.04
C SER A 333 -17.64 -6.15 1.02
N TRP A 334 -18.58 -5.26 1.36
CA TRP A 334 -20.02 -5.56 1.34
C TRP A 334 -20.81 -4.34 0.88
N ARG A 335 -22.09 -4.58 0.55
CA ARG A 335 -22.98 -3.53 0.04
C ARG A 335 -23.17 -2.43 1.11
N PRO A 336 -23.00 -1.15 0.77
CA PRO A 336 -23.29 -0.03 1.68
C PRO A 336 -24.71 -0.11 2.24
N GLY A 337 -24.88 0.23 3.51
CA GLY A 337 -26.18 0.21 4.19
C GLY A 337 -26.65 -1.17 4.66
N THR A 338 -25.91 -2.25 4.37
CA THR A 338 -26.20 -3.58 4.91
C THR A 338 -25.32 -3.91 6.12
N SER A 339 -25.76 -4.89 6.94
CA SER A 339 -24.92 -5.37 8.05
C SER A 339 -23.65 -6.03 7.50
N GLY A 340 -22.48 -5.58 7.94
CA GLY A 340 -21.20 -6.19 7.63
C GLY A 340 -20.80 -7.34 8.57
N THR A 341 -21.67 -7.78 9.47
CA THR A 341 -21.32 -8.76 10.53
C THR A 341 -20.77 -10.06 9.97
N ALA A 342 -21.47 -10.70 9.02
CA ALA A 342 -21.01 -11.95 8.42
C ALA A 342 -19.70 -11.79 7.63
N ALA A 343 -19.55 -10.65 6.94
CA ALA A 343 -18.34 -10.32 6.21
C ALA A 343 -17.15 -10.16 7.17
N ARG A 344 -17.31 -9.40 8.27
CA ARG A 344 -16.29 -9.22 9.30
C ARG A 344 -15.92 -10.51 10.00
N SER A 345 -16.91 -11.38 10.34
CA SER A 345 -16.62 -12.70 10.91
C SER A 345 -15.75 -13.57 10.01
N TRP A 346 -15.96 -13.51 8.69
CA TRP A 346 -15.09 -14.19 7.74
C TRP A 346 -13.68 -13.63 7.77
N LEU A 347 -13.54 -12.28 7.75
CA LEU A 347 -12.25 -11.61 7.82
C LEU A 347 -11.46 -12.04 9.07
N ASP A 348 -12.13 -12.05 10.23
CA ASP A 348 -11.56 -12.45 11.51
C ASP A 348 -11.09 -13.90 11.47
N SER A 349 -11.89 -14.80 10.90
CA SER A 349 -11.53 -16.22 10.81
C SER A 349 -10.35 -16.46 9.85
N ALA A 350 -10.30 -15.74 8.72
CA ALA A 350 -9.21 -15.83 7.76
C ALA A 350 -7.90 -15.29 8.36
N TYR A 351 -7.98 -14.15 9.03
CA TYR A 351 -6.84 -13.56 9.75
C TYR A 351 -6.33 -14.49 10.86
N ALA A 352 -7.23 -14.98 11.73
CA ALA A 352 -6.88 -15.89 12.82
C ALA A 352 -6.21 -17.18 12.33
N ALA A 353 -6.65 -17.74 11.20
CA ALA A 353 -6.06 -18.92 10.60
C ALA A 353 -4.60 -18.72 10.17
N MET A 354 -4.18 -17.50 9.89
CA MET A 354 -2.84 -17.19 9.41
C MET A 354 -1.89 -16.68 10.50
N ARG A 355 -2.41 -16.19 11.63
CA ARG A 355 -1.61 -15.65 12.75
C ARG A 355 -0.50 -16.59 13.24
N PRO A 356 -0.68 -17.94 13.35
CA PRO A 356 0.39 -18.84 13.78
C PRO A 356 1.59 -18.89 12.85
N TYR A 357 1.43 -18.44 11.60
CA TYR A 357 2.47 -18.48 10.56
C TYR A 357 3.06 -17.10 10.25
N ALA A 358 2.41 -16.04 10.72
CA ALA A 358 2.84 -14.65 10.51
C ALA A 358 3.93 -14.24 11.49
N SER A 359 4.65 -13.15 11.19
CA SER A 359 5.71 -12.60 12.05
C SER A 359 5.19 -11.91 13.32
N GLY A 360 3.89 -11.65 13.42
CA GLY A 360 3.29 -10.84 14.47
C GLY A 360 3.22 -9.35 14.13
N ALA A 361 3.86 -8.93 13.04
CA ALA A 361 3.84 -7.55 12.56
C ALA A 361 2.64 -7.28 11.65
N ALA A 362 2.21 -6.01 11.59
CA ALA A 362 1.15 -5.52 10.72
C ALA A 362 1.57 -4.20 10.04
N TYR A 363 0.91 -3.84 8.94
CA TYR A 363 1.24 -2.65 8.18
C TYR A 363 0.38 -1.46 8.62
N GLN A 364 1.00 -0.40 9.13
CA GLN A 364 0.32 0.77 9.68
C GLN A 364 -0.53 1.55 8.67
N ASN A 365 -0.27 1.46 7.37
CA ASN A 365 -1.16 2.01 6.35
C ASN A 365 -2.40 1.13 6.09
N TYR A 366 -2.37 -0.13 6.49
CA TYR A 366 -3.54 -1.02 6.52
C TYR A 366 -4.11 -1.06 7.94
N THR A 367 -4.42 0.14 8.45
CA THR A 367 -4.84 0.34 9.83
C THR A 367 -5.99 -0.60 10.22
N ASP A 368 -5.76 -1.41 11.23
CA ASP A 368 -6.73 -2.34 11.80
C ASP A 368 -7.21 -1.81 13.16
N PRO A 369 -8.45 -1.31 13.26
CA PRO A 369 -8.97 -0.76 14.51
C PRO A 369 -9.11 -1.81 15.63
N ASP A 370 -9.21 -3.10 15.27
CA ASP A 370 -9.37 -4.21 16.21
C ASP A 370 -8.03 -4.80 16.67
N LEU A 371 -6.90 -4.28 16.20
CA LEU A 371 -5.57 -4.71 16.57
C LEU A 371 -5.19 -4.14 17.95
N THR A 372 -5.27 -4.96 18.99
CA THR A 372 -5.03 -4.53 20.39
C THR A 372 -3.57 -4.18 20.63
N ASP A 373 -2.64 -4.96 20.10
CA ASP A 373 -1.18 -4.83 20.29
C ASP A 373 -0.53 -4.00 19.18
N TRP A 374 -1.26 -2.99 18.67
CA TRP A 374 -0.88 -2.24 17.48
C TRP A 374 0.49 -1.56 17.57
N ARG A 375 0.89 -1.05 18.75
CA ARG A 375 2.21 -0.44 18.93
C ARG A 375 3.34 -1.41 18.63
N LYS A 376 3.24 -2.63 19.14
CA LYS A 376 4.20 -3.70 18.89
C LYS A 376 4.12 -4.17 17.45
N ALA A 377 2.93 -4.39 16.92
CA ALA A 377 2.73 -4.90 15.56
C ALA A 377 3.22 -3.91 14.48
N TYR A 378 2.96 -2.61 14.64
CA TYR A 378 3.35 -1.58 13.67
C TYR A 378 4.79 -1.10 13.82
N TYR A 379 5.31 -0.99 15.05
CA TYR A 379 6.55 -0.25 15.31
C TYR A 379 7.65 -1.06 15.99
N GLN A 380 7.34 -2.24 16.56
CA GLN A 380 8.34 -3.09 17.22
C GLN A 380 9.27 -2.26 18.15
N ASP A 381 10.58 -2.39 17.97
CA ASP A 381 11.61 -1.67 18.77
C ASP A 381 11.65 -0.14 18.53
N ALA A 382 10.99 0.35 17.48
CA ALA A 382 10.88 1.80 17.23
C ALA A 382 9.86 2.51 18.13
N ALA A 383 8.90 1.78 18.75
CA ALA A 383 7.81 2.34 19.53
C ALA A 383 8.27 3.29 20.67
N PRO A 384 9.30 2.97 21.48
CA PRO A 384 9.76 3.89 22.52
C PRO A 384 10.34 5.21 21.99
N ARG A 385 11.08 5.18 20.86
CA ARG A 385 11.58 6.39 20.21
C ARG A 385 10.46 7.25 19.66
N LEU A 386 9.46 6.64 19.04
CA LEU A 386 8.28 7.31 18.51
C LEU A 386 7.47 7.98 19.62
N ALA A 387 7.29 7.34 20.78
CA ALA A 387 6.60 7.91 21.92
C ALA A 387 7.32 9.16 22.48
N ARG A 388 8.66 9.14 22.57
CA ARG A 388 9.45 10.32 22.97
C ARG A 388 9.29 11.48 21.97
N LEU A 389 9.36 11.21 20.67
CA LEU A 389 9.17 12.22 19.63
C LEU A 389 7.73 12.77 19.66
N LYS A 390 6.74 11.92 19.89
CA LYS A 390 5.35 12.37 20.07
C LYS A 390 5.23 13.37 21.20
N HIS A 391 5.81 13.07 22.36
CA HIS A 391 5.80 13.98 23.51
C HIS A 391 6.55 15.30 23.20
N GLN A 392 7.64 15.25 22.44
CA GLN A 392 8.41 16.43 22.06
C GLN A 392 7.66 17.36 21.09
N TYR A 393 6.96 16.82 20.07
CA TYR A 393 6.34 17.60 19.00
C TYR A 393 4.85 17.83 19.18
N ASP A 394 4.21 17.10 20.08
CA ASP A 394 2.78 17.21 20.38
C ASP A 394 2.51 16.85 21.86
N PRO A 395 3.08 17.61 22.82
CA PRO A 395 2.93 17.34 24.26
C PRO A 395 1.47 17.40 24.70
N ASP A 396 0.68 18.31 24.14
CA ASP A 396 -0.73 18.52 24.47
C ASP A 396 -1.69 17.56 23.72
N ARG A 397 -1.14 16.62 22.95
CA ARG A 397 -1.90 15.62 22.17
C ARG A 397 -2.98 16.22 21.27
N VAL A 398 -2.65 17.33 20.61
CA VAL A 398 -3.52 18.01 19.62
C VAL A 398 -3.88 17.03 18.47
N PHE A 399 -2.90 16.24 18.04
CA PHE A 399 -3.06 15.21 17.01
C PHE A 399 -3.35 13.86 17.66
N THR A 400 -4.63 13.55 17.87
CA THR A 400 -5.07 12.31 18.53
C THR A 400 -6.13 11.56 17.74
N PHE A 401 -6.02 10.23 17.77
CA PHE A 401 -6.96 9.25 17.22
C PHE A 401 -6.73 7.91 17.98
N PRO A 402 -7.59 6.89 17.84
CA PRO A 402 -7.52 5.69 18.70
C PRO A 402 -6.17 4.97 18.77
N GLN A 403 -5.39 4.96 17.66
CA GLN A 403 -4.03 4.38 17.63
C GLN A 403 -2.96 5.47 17.43
N ALA A 404 -3.15 6.68 17.94
CA ALA A 404 -2.11 7.71 17.96
C ALA A 404 -0.97 7.32 18.92
N LEU A 405 0.25 7.72 18.55
CA LEU A 405 1.47 7.52 19.35
C LEU A 405 1.42 8.22 20.69
#